data_db17fa592a7a9b8ca99fe0f0043bc128
#
_entry.id   db17fa592a7a9b8ca99fe0f0043bc128
#
_cell.length_a   1.000
_cell.length_b   1.000
_cell.length_c   1.000
_cell.angle_alpha   90.00
_cell.angle_beta   90.00
_cell.angle_gamma   90.00
#
_symmetry.space_group_name_H-M   'P 1'
#
loop_
_entity.id
_entity.type
_entity.pdbx_description
1 polymer ?
#
loop_
_entity_poly.entity_id
_entity_poly.type
_entity_poly.pdbx_seq_one_letter_code
_entity_poly.pdbx_strand_id
1 'polypeptide(L)'
;MQAFDSIKTFCNKNPKQAVIVAAIILAVVIGLFSIGSNLSSWKTYDFPQAALAMKLPQPPVAVADTKVPGFSQWTMQNEDIALVIGAVKLTGQEKPAAALGSTIEYVRQGIQNNPNIEKAEFKINQRQQGRKTVNYLTGTAIFKDGEAKANTYVEGIFHMTDASIGFVYAHYNTPKGEELLRDIFDSVICK
;
A
#
# COMPACT_ATOMS: atom_id res chain seq x y z
N MET A 1 -20.63 10.04 -15.08
CA MET A 1 -20.62 9.10 -16.22
C MET A 1 -19.28 9.06 -16.95
N GLN A 2 -18.62 10.19 -17.22
CA GLN A 2 -17.31 10.22 -17.93
C GLN A 2 -16.14 9.50 -17.23
N ALA A 3 -16.08 9.48 -15.90
CA ALA A 3 -15.01 8.80 -15.16
C ALA A 3 -15.05 7.27 -15.32
N PHE A 4 -16.25 6.68 -15.40
CA PHE A 4 -16.43 5.24 -15.58
C PHE A 4 -15.98 4.76 -16.96
N ASP A 5 -16.18 5.59 -17.98
CA ASP A 5 -15.77 5.27 -19.36
C ASP A 5 -14.27 5.39 -19.54
N SER A 6 -13.61 6.30 -18.82
CA SER A 6 -12.15 6.42 -18.81
C SER A 6 -11.48 5.22 -18.14
N ILE A 7 -12.03 4.73 -17.03
CA ILE A 7 -11.56 3.52 -16.35
C ILE A 7 -11.75 2.30 -17.25
N LYS A 8 -12.91 2.19 -17.90
CA LYS A 8 -13.21 1.07 -18.82
C LYS A 8 -12.29 1.05 -20.04
N THR A 9 -11.95 2.22 -20.57
CA THR A 9 -11.03 2.36 -21.70
C THR A 9 -9.58 2.05 -21.31
N PHE A 10 -9.16 2.46 -20.12
CA PHE A 10 -7.85 2.13 -19.56
C PHE A 10 -7.72 0.63 -19.26
N CYS A 11 -8.77 0.03 -18.68
CA CYS A 11 -8.86 -1.41 -18.42
C CYS A 11 -8.75 -2.26 -19.69
N ASN A 12 -9.38 -1.84 -20.77
CA ASN A 12 -9.34 -2.54 -22.05
C ASN A 12 -7.98 -2.42 -22.77
N LYS A 13 -7.25 -1.32 -22.58
CA LYS A 13 -5.92 -1.12 -23.21
C LYS A 13 -4.78 -1.79 -22.44
N ASN A 14 -4.94 -2.00 -21.13
CA ASN A 14 -3.91 -2.58 -20.26
C ASN A 14 -4.53 -3.54 -19.24
N PRO A 15 -5.02 -4.73 -19.65
CA PRO A 15 -5.76 -5.63 -18.78
C PRO A 15 -4.95 -6.10 -17.56
N LYS A 16 -3.62 -6.20 -17.68
CA LYS A 16 -2.72 -6.54 -16.56
C LYS A 16 -2.62 -5.43 -15.50
N GLN A 17 -2.72 -4.17 -15.92
CA GLN A 17 -2.68 -3.02 -15.01
C GLN A 17 -4.03 -2.71 -14.36
N ALA A 18 -5.12 -2.93 -15.08
CA ALA A 18 -6.47 -2.70 -14.61
C ALA A 18 -6.85 -3.54 -13.39
N VAL A 19 -6.36 -4.75 -13.36
CA VAL A 19 -6.68 -5.71 -12.30
C VAL A 19 -5.99 -5.34 -10.99
N ILE A 20 -4.81 -4.75 -11.06
CA ILE A 20 -4.14 -4.22 -9.88
C ILE A 20 -4.95 -3.04 -9.30
N VAL A 21 -5.53 -2.10 -10.09
CA VAL A 21 -6.36 -0.95 -9.65
C VAL A 21 -7.56 -1.41 -8.84
N ALA A 22 -8.24 -2.47 -9.25
CA ALA A 22 -9.38 -3.00 -8.54
C ALA A 22 -9.01 -3.55 -7.15
N ALA A 23 -7.84 -4.18 -7.01
CA ALA A 23 -7.39 -4.75 -5.73
C ALA A 23 -7.03 -3.67 -4.70
N ILE A 24 -6.42 -2.56 -5.13
CA ILE A 24 -6.07 -1.45 -4.22
C ILE A 24 -7.32 -0.66 -3.81
N ILE A 25 -8.27 -0.43 -4.73
CA ILE A 25 -9.54 0.23 -4.43
C ILE A 25 -10.36 -0.62 -3.44
N LEU A 26 -10.36 -1.95 -3.59
CA LEU A 26 -11.07 -2.85 -2.69
C LEU A 26 -10.48 -2.83 -1.28
N ALA A 27 -9.17 -2.75 -1.14
CA ALA A 27 -8.49 -2.67 0.17
C ALA A 27 -8.84 -1.39 0.95
N VAL A 28 -8.99 -0.27 0.25
CA VAL A 28 -9.38 1.02 0.85
C VAL A 28 -10.87 1.00 1.28
N VAL A 29 -11.72 0.28 0.57
CA VAL A 29 -13.18 0.22 0.87
C VAL A 29 -13.49 -0.77 2.00
N ILE A 30 -12.76 -1.89 2.10
CA ILE A 30 -12.97 -2.89 3.17
C ILE A 30 -12.45 -2.37 4.53
N GLY A 31 -11.54 -1.40 4.52
CA GLY A 31 -10.94 -0.81 5.72
C GLY A 31 -11.86 -0.04 6.66
N LEU A 32 -13.13 0.17 6.34
CA LEU A 32 -14.02 0.99 7.16
C LEU A 32 -14.84 0.22 8.23
N PHE A 33 -14.72 -1.10 8.33
CA PHE A 33 -15.53 -1.88 9.30
C PHE A 33 -14.74 -2.99 9.98
N SER A 34 -14.12 -2.72 11.12
CA SER A 34 -13.95 -3.69 12.23
C SER A 34 -13.26 -3.04 13.42
N ILE A 35 -14.02 -2.69 14.43
CA ILE A 35 -13.56 -2.25 15.75
C ILE A 35 -13.37 -3.49 16.63
N GLY A 36 -12.21 -3.63 17.22
CA GLY A 36 -11.94 -4.68 18.19
C GLY A 36 -10.57 -4.50 18.86
N SER A 37 -10.57 -3.82 20.00
CA SER A 37 -9.40 -3.60 20.85
C SER A 37 -8.87 -4.90 21.47
N ASN A 38 -7.60 -5.19 21.28
CA ASN A 38 -6.79 -5.90 22.27
C ASN A 38 -5.33 -5.51 22.05
N LEU A 39 -4.71 -4.94 23.08
CA LEU A 39 -3.27 -4.68 23.18
C LEU A 39 -2.52 -6.01 23.10
N SER A 40 -2.38 -6.54 21.91
CA SER A 40 -1.62 -7.76 21.65
C SER A 40 -0.15 -7.40 21.47
N SER A 41 0.71 -8.16 22.12
CA SER A 41 2.15 -8.09 21.99
C SER A 41 2.55 -8.04 20.49
N TRP A 42 3.37 -7.07 20.13
CA TRP A 42 3.99 -6.97 18.81
C TRP A 42 4.61 -8.30 18.38
N LYS A 43 4.22 -8.77 17.21
CA LYS A 43 4.74 -10.02 16.62
C LYS A 43 5.40 -9.73 15.28
N THR A 44 6.45 -10.48 14.97
CA THR A 44 7.08 -10.46 13.66
C THR A 44 6.26 -11.31 12.70
N TYR A 45 5.90 -10.72 11.57
CA TYR A 45 5.24 -11.39 10.45
C TYR A 45 6.19 -11.40 9.26
N ASP A 46 6.23 -12.53 8.57
CA ASP A 46 7.03 -12.75 7.38
C ASP A 46 6.13 -12.77 6.13
N PHE A 47 6.51 -12.00 5.13
CA PHE A 47 5.82 -11.90 3.84
C PHE A 47 6.79 -12.32 2.72
N PRO A 48 6.99 -13.64 2.53
CA PRO A 48 8.02 -14.15 1.61
C PRO A 48 7.79 -13.67 0.17
N GLN A 49 6.54 -13.53 -0.29
CA GLN A 49 6.22 -13.04 -1.62
C GLN A 49 6.65 -11.58 -1.82
N ALA A 50 6.60 -10.78 -0.77
CA ALA A 50 7.04 -9.38 -0.76
C ALA A 50 8.54 -9.23 -0.46
N ALA A 51 9.23 -10.29 -0.11
CA ALA A 51 10.58 -10.27 0.44
C ALA A 51 10.72 -9.27 1.61
N LEU A 52 9.70 -9.20 2.46
CA LEU A 52 9.62 -8.32 3.63
C LEU A 52 9.31 -9.12 4.90
N ALA A 53 9.83 -8.63 6.02
CA ALA A 53 9.37 -9.01 7.36
C ALA A 53 9.22 -7.75 8.20
N MET A 54 8.25 -7.72 9.11
CA MET A 54 8.03 -6.58 10.01
C MET A 54 7.28 -6.97 11.26
N LYS A 55 7.40 -6.16 12.30
CA LYS A 55 6.58 -6.28 13.50
C LYS A 55 5.27 -5.55 13.32
N LEU A 56 4.17 -6.19 13.71
CA LEU A 56 2.84 -5.60 13.68
C LEU A 56 2.15 -5.80 15.04
N PRO A 57 1.33 -4.83 15.49
CA PRO A 57 0.62 -4.90 16.75
C PRO A 57 -0.55 -5.91 16.73
N GLN A 58 -1.00 -6.27 15.54
CA GLN A 58 -2.08 -7.24 15.33
C GLN A 58 -1.84 -8.06 14.05
N PRO A 59 -2.46 -9.23 13.91
CA PRO A 59 -2.32 -10.07 12.72
C PRO A 59 -2.81 -9.34 11.46
N PRO A 60 -2.03 -9.34 10.37
CA PRO A 60 -2.51 -8.89 9.08
C PRO A 60 -3.49 -9.91 8.49
N VAL A 61 -4.48 -9.42 7.77
CA VAL A 61 -5.47 -10.22 7.07
C VAL A 61 -5.07 -10.33 5.60
N ALA A 62 -4.92 -11.56 5.12
CA ALA A 62 -4.70 -11.79 3.70
C ALA A 62 -5.97 -11.41 2.90
N VAL A 63 -5.79 -10.65 1.83
CA VAL A 63 -6.88 -10.33 0.92
C VAL A 63 -7.04 -11.52 -0.03
N ALA A 64 -8.12 -12.27 0.17
CA ALA A 64 -8.49 -13.35 -0.73
C ALA A 64 -8.87 -12.77 -2.10
N ASP A 65 -8.48 -13.49 -3.16
CA ASP A 65 -8.96 -13.19 -4.52
C ASP A 65 -8.47 -11.86 -5.12
N THR A 66 -7.16 -11.62 -5.02
CA THR A 66 -6.54 -10.70 -5.95
C THR A 66 -6.65 -11.34 -7.35
N LYS A 67 -7.60 -10.90 -8.17
CA LYS A 67 -7.81 -11.40 -9.56
C LYS A 67 -6.60 -11.20 -10.48
N VAL A 68 -5.44 -10.88 -9.90
CA VAL A 68 -4.17 -10.63 -10.58
C VAL A 68 -3.23 -11.79 -10.33
N PRO A 69 -2.91 -12.59 -11.33
CA PRO A 69 -1.87 -13.59 -11.20
C PRO A 69 -0.56 -12.95 -10.73
N GLY A 70 0.02 -13.51 -9.66
CA GLY A 70 1.30 -13.04 -9.13
C GLY A 70 1.23 -11.83 -8.20
N PHE A 71 0.03 -11.34 -7.88
CA PHE A 71 -0.16 -10.33 -6.84
C PHE A 71 -0.63 -10.98 -5.53
N SER A 72 -0.06 -10.55 -4.43
CA SER A 72 -0.48 -10.94 -3.07
C SER A 72 -0.65 -9.68 -2.23
N GLN A 73 -1.64 -9.66 -1.36
CA GLN A 73 -1.93 -8.50 -0.53
C GLN A 73 -2.38 -8.91 0.88
N TRP A 74 -1.98 -8.12 1.86
CA TRP A 74 -2.42 -8.21 3.25
C TRP A 74 -2.77 -6.82 3.75
N THR A 75 -3.74 -6.74 4.65
CA THR A 75 -4.16 -5.49 5.27
C THR A 75 -4.14 -5.61 6.78
N MET A 76 -3.85 -4.52 7.45
CA MET A 76 -4.02 -4.36 8.90
C MET A 76 -4.65 -2.99 9.13
N GLN A 77 -5.67 -2.94 9.97
CA GLN A 77 -6.33 -1.67 10.30
C GLN A 77 -6.72 -1.64 11.78
N ASN A 78 -6.53 -0.50 12.39
CA ASN A 78 -7.09 -0.14 13.68
C ASN A 78 -7.58 1.32 13.65
N GLU A 79 -7.87 1.92 14.80
CA GLU A 79 -8.38 3.29 14.93
C GLU A 79 -7.37 4.35 14.45
N ASP A 80 -6.07 4.06 14.49
CA ASP A 80 -5.00 5.03 14.27
C ASP A 80 -4.37 4.92 12.87
N ILE A 81 -4.39 3.71 12.28
CA ILE A 81 -3.66 3.41 11.04
C ILE A 81 -4.37 2.37 10.18
N ALA A 82 -4.33 2.57 8.86
CA ALA A 82 -4.63 1.55 7.87
C ALA A 82 -3.37 1.21 7.08
N LEU A 83 -2.95 -0.06 7.14
CA LEU A 83 -1.72 -0.56 6.53
C LEU A 83 -2.06 -1.55 5.42
N VAL A 84 -1.37 -1.42 4.30
CA VAL A 84 -1.43 -2.35 3.16
C VAL A 84 -0.02 -2.88 2.88
N ILE A 85 0.10 -4.19 2.81
CA ILE A 85 1.33 -4.88 2.40
C ILE A 85 1.02 -5.58 1.09
N GLY A 86 1.89 -5.45 0.10
CA GLY A 86 1.68 -6.07 -1.20
C GLY A 86 2.94 -6.67 -1.79
N ALA A 87 2.74 -7.61 -2.69
CA ALA A 87 3.78 -8.25 -3.47
C ALA A 87 3.36 -8.39 -4.93
N VAL A 88 4.27 -8.07 -5.84
CA VAL A 88 4.13 -8.31 -7.27
C VAL A 88 5.23 -9.28 -7.69
N LYS A 89 4.87 -10.47 -8.15
CA LYS A 89 5.83 -11.45 -8.68
C LYS A 89 6.27 -11.00 -10.09
N LEU A 90 7.58 -10.91 -10.31
CA LEU A 90 8.15 -10.63 -11.62
C LEU A 90 8.14 -11.88 -12.50
N THR A 91 7.81 -11.72 -13.77
CA THR A 91 7.73 -12.85 -14.73
C THR A 91 9.10 -13.18 -15.35
N GLY A 92 10.13 -12.43 -15.03
CA GLY A 92 11.48 -12.58 -15.58
C GLY A 92 11.68 -11.93 -16.96
N GLN A 93 10.62 -11.42 -17.57
CA GLN A 93 10.68 -10.66 -18.83
C GLN A 93 10.74 -9.14 -18.61
N GLU A 94 10.44 -8.69 -17.40
CA GLU A 94 10.40 -7.28 -17.03
C GLU A 94 11.76 -6.84 -16.48
N LYS A 95 12.15 -5.60 -16.80
CA LYS A 95 13.28 -4.96 -16.12
C LYS A 95 12.82 -4.59 -14.70
N PRO A 96 13.44 -5.13 -13.63
CA PRO A 96 12.95 -4.93 -12.26
C PRO A 96 12.77 -3.46 -11.88
N ALA A 97 13.69 -2.58 -12.27
CA ALA A 97 13.60 -1.14 -11.98
C ALA A 97 12.38 -0.48 -12.67
N ALA A 98 12.04 -0.87 -13.89
CA ALA A 98 10.86 -0.36 -14.59
C ALA A 98 9.57 -0.86 -13.94
N ALA A 99 9.54 -2.14 -13.53
CA ALA A 99 8.42 -2.73 -12.83
C ALA A 99 8.21 -2.07 -11.45
N LEU A 100 9.29 -1.74 -10.74
CA LEU A 100 9.23 -0.99 -9.47
C LEU A 100 8.62 0.40 -9.69
N GLY A 101 9.10 1.16 -10.69
CA GLY A 101 8.55 2.46 -11.04
C GLY A 101 7.06 2.39 -11.36
N SER A 102 6.65 1.40 -12.15
CA SER A 102 5.25 1.15 -12.47
C SER A 102 4.41 0.79 -11.24
N THR A 103 4.96 0.01 -10.31
CA THR A 103 4.26 -0.36 -9.06
C THR A 103 4.05 0.86 -8.16
N ILE A 104 5.06 1.72 -7.99
CA ILE A 104 4.95 2.94 -7.21
C ILE A 104 3.90 3.88 -7.82
N GLU A 105 4.01 4.13 -9.13
CA GLU A 105 3.08 4.98 -9.85
C GLU A 105 1.65 4.47 -9.73
N TYR A 106 1.49 3.20 -9.76
CA TYR A 106 0.26 2.50 -9.62
C TYR A 106 -0.39 2.70 -8.24
N VAL A 107 0.36 2.50 -7.14
CA VAL A 107 -0.12 2.79 -5.78
C VAL A 107 -0.52 4.27 -5.67
N ARG A 108 0.30 5.17 -6.19
CA ARG A 108 0.04 6.61 -6.22
C ARG A 108 -1.27 6.94 -6.94
N GLN A 109 -1.46 6.41 -8.15
CA GLN A 109 -2.68 6.61 -8.94
C GLN A 109 -3.91 5.98 -8.28
N GLY A 110 -3.76 4.81 -7.66
CA GLY A 110 -4.82 4.17 -6.92
C GLY A 110 -5.36 5.05 -5.79
N ILE A 111 -4.47 5.74 -5.09
CA ILE A 111 -4.85 6.69 -4.04
C ILE A 111 -5.46 7.96 -4.66
N GLN A 112 -4.80 8.57 -5.65
CA GLN A 112 -5.28 9.81 -6.29
C GLN A 112 -6.64 9.65 -6.97
N ASN A 113 -6.91 8.50 -7.56
CA ASN A 113 -8.16 8.22 -8.27
C ASN A 113 -9.27 7.65 -7.37
N ASN A 114 -9.04 7.56 -6.06
CA ASN A 114 -10.09 7.16 -5.13
C ASN A 114 -11.20 8.23 -5.15
N PRO A 115 -12.46 7.85 -5.41
CA PRO A 115 -13.57 8.79 -5.52
C PRO A 115 -13.81 9.62 -4.25
N ASN A 116 -13.37 9.11 -3.10
CA ASN A 116 -13.48 9.78 -1.81
C ASN A 116 -12.33 10.73 -1.52
N ILE A 117 -11.31 10.80 -2.37
CA ILE A 117 -10.19 11.73 -2.22
C ILE A 117 -10.42 12.95 -3.10
N GLU A 118 -10.33 14.13 -2.50
CA GLU A 118 -10.42 15.41 -3.19
C GLU A 118 -9.07 15.79 -3.83
N LYS A 119 -7.99 15.60 -3.07
CA LYS A 119 -6.63 15.95 -3.47
C LYS A 119 -5.63 14.99 -2.82
N ALA A 120 -4.61 14.60 -3.58
CA ALA A 120 -3.47 13.87 -3.03
C ALA A 120 -2.17 14.32 -3.69
N GLU A 121 -1.14 14.50 -2.88
CA GLU A 121 0.20 14.91 -3.30
C GLU A 121 1.23 13.93 -2.75
N PHE A 122 2.20 13.51 -3.57
CA PHE A 122 3.21 12.53 -3.20
C PHE A 122 4.61 12.96 -3.61
N LYS A 123 5.58 12.54 -2.79
CA LYS A 123 7.01 12.61 -3.07
C LYS A 123 7.61 11.22 -2.94
N ILE A 124 8.59 10.92 -3.79
CA ILE A 124 9.33 9.67 -3.76
C ILE A 124 10.80 10.01 -3.54
N ASN A 125 11.39 9.39 -2.53
CA ASN A 125 12.79 9.53 -2.17
C ASN A 125 13.41 8.15 -2.02
N GLN A 126 14.74 8.08 -2.10
CA GLN A 126 15.46 6.88 -1.73
C GLN A 126 15.92 6.96 -0.27
N ARG A 127 15.80 5.86 0.44
CA ARG A 127 16.25 5.71 1.84
C ARG A 127 17.06 4.43 2.01
N GLN A 128 17.91 4.40 3.03
CA GLN A 128 18.50 3.17 3.52
C GLN A 128 17.54 2.51 4.51
N GLN A 129 17.25 1.22 4.27
CA GLN A 129 16.48 0.36 5.18
C GLN A 129 17.36 -0.85 5.52
N GLY A 130 18.02 -0.79 6.65
CA GLY A 130 19.10 -1.73 6.96
C GLY A 130 20.23 -1.62 5.95
N ARG A 131 20.51 -2.72 5.22
CA ARG A 131 21.55 -2.77 4.18
C ARG A 131 21.03 -2.54 2.76
N LYS A 132 19.75 -2.29 2.60
CA LYS A 132 19.09 -2.13 1.28
C LYS A 132 18.74 -0.68 1.03
N THR A 133 18.84 -0.25 -0.21
CA THR A 133 18.25 1.00 -0.66
C THR A 133 16.80 0.72 -1.10
N VAL A 134 15.86 1.46 -0.54
CA VAL A 134 14.43 1.34 -0.84
C VAL A 134 13.88 2.65 -1.38
N ASN A 135 12.78 2.60 -2.12
CA ASN A 135 12.03 3.79 -2.47
C ASN A 135 11.01 4.07 -1.37
N TYR A 136 10.99 5.31 -0.92
CA TYR A 136 10.14 5.79 0.15
C TYR A 136 9.14 6.79 -0.39
N LEU A 137 7.86 6.47 -0.28
CA LEU A 137 6.75 7.33 -0.66
C LEU A 137 6.31 8.12 0.57
N THR A 138 6.15 9.42 0.44
CA THR A 138 5.49 10.27 1.43
C THR A 138 4.45 11.13 0.74
N GLY A 139 3.35 11.41 1.40
CA GLY A 139 2.32 12.25 0.82
C GLY A 139 1.21 12.62 1.79
N THR A 140 0.28 13.39 1.28
CA THR A 140 -0.95 13.78 1.96
C THR A 140 -2.14 13.53 1.05
N ALA A 141 -3.25 13.12 1.63
CA ALA A 141 -4.53 13.00 0.96
C ALA A 141 -5.61 13.74 1.75
N ILE A 142 -6.50 14.42 1.05
CA ILE A 142 -7.65 15.13 1.61
C ILE A 142 -8.90 14.39 1.17
N PHE A 143 -9.70 13.92 2.12
CA PHE A 143 -10.96 13.23 1.85
C PHE A 143 -12.11 14.24 1.67
N LYS A 144 -13.06 13.91 0.78
CA LYS A 144 -14.21 14.77 0.42
C LYS A 144 -15.23 14.90 1.55
N ASP A 145 -15.41 13.81 2.32
CA ASP A 145 -16.45 13.72 3.32
C ASP A 145 -15.85 13.66 4.73
N GLY A 146 -16.13 14.69 5.53
CA GLY A 146 -15.84 14.73 6.94
C GLY A 146 -16.03 16.13 7.48
N GLU A 147 -16.68 16.28 8.63
CA GLU A 147 -16.84 17.54 9.37
C GLU A 147 -15.48 18.14 9.80
N ALA A 148 -14.41 17.37 9.68
CA ALA A 148 -13.04 17.84 9.69
C ALA A 148 -12.34 17.33 8.44
N LYS A 149 -11.92 18.23 7.54
CA LYS A 149 -10.97 17.94 6.45
C LYS A 149 -9.61 17.56 7.08
N ALA A 150 -9.56 16.38 7.72
CA ALA A 150 -8.33 15.90 8.32
C ALA A 150 -7.38 15.51 7.18
N ASN A 151 -6.23 16.14 7.12
CA ASN A 151 -5.15 15.70 6.27
C ASN A 151 -4.78 14.27 6.69
N THR A 152 -4.97 13.34 5.79
CA THR A 152 -4.47 11.98 5.97
C THR A 152 -3.08 11.92 5.38
N TYR A 153 -2.12 11.49 6.17
CA TYR A 153 -0.75 11.26 5.72
C TYR A 153 -0.65 9.86 5.12
N VAL A 154 0.18 9.74 4.12
CA VAL A 154 0.45 8.47 3.43
C VAL A 154 1.96 8.28 3.38
N GLU A 155 2.42 7.16 3.88
CA GLU A 155 3.83 6.79 3.79
C GLU A 155 3.98 5.34 3.32
N GLY A 156 5.05 5.05 2.58
CA GLY A 156 5.27 3.70 2.05
C GLY A 156 6.73 3.40 1.76
N ILE A 157 7.07 2.12 1.91
CA ILE A 157 8.36 1.53 1.56
C ILE A 157 8.13 0.58 0.39
N PHE A 158 8.93 0.73 -0.66
CA PHE A 158 8.95 -0.16 -1.82
C PHE A 158 10.34 -0.76 -1.98
N HIS A 159 10.39 -2.06 -2.01
CA HIS A 159 11.59 -2.87 -2.13
C HIS A 159 11.51 -3.78 -3.35
N MET A 160 12.66 -4.03 -3.97
CA MET A 160 12.77 -4.84 -5.18
C MET A 160 13.81 -5.94 -4.97
N THR A 161 13.46 -7.12 -5.45
CA THR A 161 14.39 -8.25 -5.67
C THR A 161 14.36 -8.64 -7.15
N ASP A 162 15.18 -9.62 -7.54
CA ASP A 162 15.14 -10.17 -8.90
C ASP A 162 13.82 -10.91 -9.22
N ALA A 163 13.10 -11.36 -8.18
CA ALA A 163 11.91 -12.20 -8.31
C ALA A 163 10.59 -11.46 -8.02
N SER A 164 10.64 -10.35 -7.26
CA SER A 164 9.44 -9.67 -6.81
C SER A 164 9.66 -8.21 -6.46
N ILE A 165 8.57 -7.45 -6.44
CA ILE A 165 8.49 -6.14 -5.82
C ILE A 165 7.61 -6.29 -4.59
N GLY A 166 8.16 -5.99 -3.41
CA GLY A 166 7.43 -5.89 -2.17
C GLY A 166 7.19 -4.45 -1.77
N PHE A 167 6.05 -4.18 -1.18
CA PHE A 167 5.76 -2.87 -0.65
C PHE A 167 4.89 -2.94 0.61
N VAL A 168 5.04 -1.92 1.42
CA VAL A 168 4.13 -1.61 2.53
C VAL A 168 3.84 -0.12 2.49
N TYR A 169 2.57 0.26 2.59
CA TYR A 169 2.19 1.65 2.79
C TYR A 169 1.06 1.76 3.79
N ALA A 170 0.95 2.92 4.40
CA ALA A 170 -0.06 3.18 5.41
C ALA A 170 -0.68 4.56 5.24
N HIS A 171 -1.89 4.67 5.77
CA HIS A 171 -2.62 5.92 5.94
C HIS A 171 -2.83 6.17 7.43
N TYR A 172 -2.58 7.40 7.88
CA TYR A 172 -2.84 7.82 9.25
C TYR A 172 -3.22 9.31 9.29
N ASN A 173 -3.93 9.71 10.32
CA ASN A 173 -4.36 11.11 10.52
C ASN A 173 -4.21 11.59 11.97
N THR A 174 -3.60 10.79 12.81
CA THR A 174 -3.36 11.09 14.23
C THR A 174 -1.88 11.03 14.56
N PRO A 175 -1.39 11.78 15.58
CA PRO A 175 -0.02 11.63 16.07
C PRO A 175 0.30 10.22 16.55
N LYS A 176 -0.67 9.51 17.12
CA LYS A 176 -0.51 8.13 17.55
C LYS A 176 -0.36 7.18 16.36
N GLY A 177 -1.07 7.44 15.25
CA GLY A 177 -0.89 6.72 13.98
C GLY A 177 0.48 6.93 13.38
N GLU A 178 1.03 8.17 13.47
CA GLU A 178 2.40 8.47 13.05
C GLU A 178 3.44 7.69 13.86
N GLU A 179 3.31 7.70 15.20
CA GLU A 179 4.21 6.95 16.09
C GLU A 179 4.15 5.46 15.80
N LEU A 180 2.94 4.90 15.69
CA LEU A 180 2.73 3.49 15.36
C LEU A 180 3.34 3.11 14.01
N LEU A 181 3.18 3.96 12.99
CA LEU A 181 3.78 3.73 11.68
C LEU A 181 5.31 3.76 11.74
N ARG A 182 5.88 4.69 12.49
CA ARG A 182 7.33 4.77 12.69
C ARG A 182 7.88 3.47 13.28
N ASP A 183 7.24 2.95 14.33
CA ASP A 183 7.64 1.69 14.96
C ASP A 183 7.53 0.50 14.01
N ILE A 184 6.47 0.45 13.19
CA ILE A 184 6.32 -0.56 12.14
C ILE A 184 7.46 -0.44 11.14
N PHE A 185 7.70 0.75 10.59
CA PHE A 185 8.67 0.97 9.53
C PHE A 185 10.11 0.75 9.99
N ASP A 186 10.44 1.11 11.24
CA ASP A 186 11.75 0.82 11.84
C ASP A 186 11.99 -0.69 11.99
N SER A 187 10.93 -1.47 12.08
CA SER A 187 11.00 -2.93 12.16
C SER A 187 11.07 -3.63 10.79
N VAL A 188 10.87 -2.91 9.67
CA VAL A 188 10.86 -3.50 8.32
C VAL A 188 12.24 -4.01 7.95
N ILE A 189 12.30 -5.29 7.61
CA ILE A 189 13.47 -5.98 7.09
C ILE A 189 13.21 -6.32 5.62
N CYS A 190 14.01 -5.75 4.72
CA CYS A 190 14.04 -6.10 3.30
C CYS A 190 14.98 -7.30 3.11
N LYS A 191 14.48 -8.40 2.56
CA LYS A 191 15.20 -9.67 2.34
C LYS A 191 15.87 -9.75 0.98
#